data_a3faea6df1b081ad4aa470a6d03555ad
#
_entry.id   a3faea6df1b081ad4aa470a6d03555ad
#
_cell.length_a   1.000
_cell.length_b   1.000
_cell.length_c   1.000
_cell.angle_alpha   90.00
_cell.angle_beta   90.00
_cell.angle_gamma   90.00
#
_symmetry.space_group_name_H-M   'P 1'
#
loop_
_entity.id
_entity.type
_entity.pdbx_description
1 polymer ?
#
loop_
_entity_poly.entity_id
_entity_poly.type
_entity_poly.pdbx_seq_one_letter_code
_entity_poly.pdbx_strand_id
1 'polypeptide(L)'
;MPTERRFSRERLALRGALLRLTPPLETIAEDVLGVVSRIDLVTRDPDGAVTVVLVAQTGADLARLAEGIAQRAWLGLRLPDWNQLAPHLALATEQGVRLLLAAPRFDDRTRAAVEALGPDHARLVELLPRGDLDVELRLLDAPNEPAPPPLAPSPRRDSGFRTGLRD
;
A
#
# COMPACT_ATOMS: atom_id res chain seq x y z
N MET A 1 -9.91 -21.02 20.83
CA MET A 1 -9.58 -20.98 19.40
C MET A 1 -10.50 -20.05 18.55
N PRO A 2 -10.90 -18.85 19.03
CA PRO A 2 -11.70 -17.92 18.21
C PRO A 2 -10.87 -17.11 17.20
N THR A 3 -9.57 -16.93 17.43
CA THR A 3 -8.70 -16.03 16.65
C THR A 3 -8.43 -16.54 15.23
N GLU A 4 -8.12 -17.84 15.05
CA GLU A 4 -7.83 -18.40 13.72
C GLU A 4 -9.03 -18.37 12.76
N ARG A 5 -10.25 -18.61 13.27
CA ARG A 5 -11.47 -18.54 12.44
C ARG A 5 -11.77 -17.11 11.98
N ARG A 6 -11.44 -16.11 12.78
CA ARG A 6 -11.62 -14.70 12.43
C ARG A 6 -10.66 -14.30 11.32
N PHE A 7 -9.38 -14.63 11.45
CA PHE A 7 -8.37 -14.36 10.40
C PHE A 7 -8.71 -15.03 9.07
N SER A 8 -9.22 -16.27 9.10
CA SER A 8 -9.62 -16.96 7.88
C SER A 8 -10.80 -16.28 7.16
N ARG A 9 -11.75 -15.72 7.90
CA ARG A 9 -12.89 -14.99 7.33
C ARG A 9 -12.47 -13.63 6.76
N GLU A 10 -11.64 -12.90 7.47
CA GLU A 10 -11.10 -11.61 7.02
C GLU A 10 -10.28 -11.77 5.73
N ARG A 11 -9.46 -12.83 5.62
CA ARG A 11 -8.71 -13.14 4.40
C ARG A 11 -9.64 -13.49 3.22
N LEU A 12 -10.68 -14.26 3.46
CA LEU A 12 -11.65 -14.62 2.41
C LEU A 12 -12.36 -13.36 1.87
N ALA A 13 -12.79 -12.46 2.75
CA ALA A 13 -13.38 -11.19 2.38
C ALA A 13 -12.40 -10.31 1.60
N LEU A 14 -11.15 -10.24 2.05
CA LEU A 14 -10.08 -9.49 1.37
C LEU A 14 -9.82 -10.03 -0.03
N ARG A 15 -9.74 -11.36 -0.23
CA ARG A 15 -9.58 -11.98 -1.56
C ARG A 15 -10.69 -11.56 -2.52
N GLY A 16 -11.94 -11.66 -2.06
CA GLY A 16 -13.08 -11.23 -2.87
C GLY A 16 -13.05 -9.75 -3.22
N ALA A 17 -12.58 -8.92 -2.30
CA ALA A 17 -12.44 -7.49 -2.50
C ALA A 17 -11.30 -7.14 -3.48
N LEU A 18 -10.17 -7.86 -3.43
CA LEU A 18 -9.04 -7.69 -4.36
C LEU A 18 -9.42 -7.99 -5.81
N LEU A 19 -10.28 -8.97 -6.04
CA LEU A 19 -10.81 -9.29 -7.38
C LEU A 19 -11.70 -8.17 -7.95
N ARG A 20 -12.24 -7.29 -7.12
CA ARG A 20 -13.06 -6.14 -7.53
C ARG A 20 -12.25 -4.88 -7.82
N LEU A 21 -10.96 -4.89 -7.61
CA LEU A 21 -10.07 -3.77 -7.97
C LEU A 21 -9.93 -3.64 -9.49
N THR A 22 -9.41 -2.52 -9.94
CA THR A 22 -9.09 -2.27 -11.34
C THR A 22 -7.62 -1.85 -11.45
N PRO A 23 -6.76 -2.70 -12.03
CA PRO A 23 -7.01 -4.08 -12.48
C PRO A 23 -7.33 -5.03 -11.30
N PRO A 24 -8.03 -6.15 -11.55
CA PRO A 24 -8.31 -7.14 -10.53
C PRO A 24 -7.02 -7.84 -10.08
N LEU A 25 -6.97 -8.19 -8.79
CA LEU A 25 -5.84 -8.93 -8.21
C LEU A 25 -6.30 -10.34 -7.82
N GLU A 26 -5.81 -11.33 -8.56
CA GLU A 26 -6.07 -12.75 -8.28
C GLU A 26 -5.08 -13.27 -7.23
N THR A 27 -5.57 -13.91 -6.18
CA THR A 27 -4.71 -14.54 -5.17
C THR A 27 -4.12 -15.84 -5.70
N ILE A 28 -2.79 -15.93 -5.73
CA ILE A 28 -2.03 -17.10 -6.19
C ILE A 28 -1.39 -17.88 -5.03
N ALA A 29 -1.16 -17.24 -3.88
CA ALA A 29 -0.68 -17.91 -2.67
C ALA A 29 -1.13 -17.14 -1.42
N GLU A 30 -1.24 -17.87 -0.30
CA GLU A 30 -1.63 -17.34 1.00
C GLU A 30 -0.65 -17.81 2.08
N ASP A 31 -0.50 -16.99 3.12
CA ASP A 31 0.27 -17.34 4.32
C ASP A 31 1.70 -17.80 4.01
N VAL A 32 2.33 -17.14 3.03
CA VAL A 32 3.66 -17.52 2.54
C VAL A 32 4.72 -17.14 3.57
N LEU A 33 5.58 -18.09 3.92
CA LEU A 33 6.70 -17.84 4.81
C LEU A 33 7.76 -16.99 4.09
N GLY A 34 7.88 -15.74 4.49
CA GLY A 34 8.85 -14.80 3.94
C GLY A 34 10.12 -14.67 4.77
N VAL A 35 10.90 -13.61 4.53
CA VAL A 35 12.22 -13.40 5.17
C VAL A 35 12.12 -12.88 6.60
N VAL A 36 11.16 -12.03 6.90
CA VAL A 36 11.00 -11.39 8.24
C VAL A 36 9.71 -11.81 8.94
N SER A 37 8.67 -12.09 8.19
CA SER A 37 7.35 -12.47 8.69
C SER A 37 6.60 -13.25 7.61
N ARG A 38 5.33 -13.58 7.89
CA ARG A 38 4.46 -14.16 6.86
C ARG A 38 3.89 -13.08 5.95
N ILE A 39 3.82 -13.41 4.66
CA ILE A 39 3.08 -12.64 3.66
C ILE A 39 1.64 -13.13 3.71
N ASP A 40 0.69 -12.22 3.92
CA ASP A 40 -0.71 -12.62 4.05
C ASP A 40 -1.26 -13.17 2.74
N LEU A 41 -1.07 -12.45 1.63
CA LEU A 41 -1.45 -12.90 0.29
C LEU A 41 -0.37 -12.51 -0.72
N VAL A 42 -0.18 -13.36 -1.71
CA VAL A 42 0.52 -13.05 -2.96
C VAL A 42 -0.51 -13.07 -4.07
N THR A 43 -0.58 -11.99 -4.83
CA THR A 43 -1.55 -11.82 -5.90
C THR A 43 -0.85 -11.53 -7.22
N ARG A 44 -1.56 -11.74 -8.32
CA ARG A 44 -1.17 -11.28 -9.65
C ARG A 44 -2.30 -10.49 -10.29
N ASP A 45 -1.97 -9.57 -11.16
CA ASP A 45 -2.90 -8.93 -12.07
C ASP A 45 -3.04 -9.72 -13.39
N PRO A 46 -3.95 -9.32 -14.32
CA PRO A 46 -4.10 -9.99 -15.61
C PRO A 46 -2.84 -10.00 -16.47
N ASP A 47 -1.95 -9.03 -16.29
CA ASP A 47 -0.68 -8.91 -17.03
C ASP A 47 0.44 -9.73 -16.38
N GLY A 48 0.15 -10.45 -15.29
CA GLY A 48 1.10 -11.31 -14.58
C GLY A 48 1.97 -10.55 -13.56
N ALA A 49 1.77 -9.26 -13.35
CA ALA A 49 2.52 -8.51 -12.35
C ALA A 49 2.13 -8.94 -10.93
N VAL A 50 3.13 -9.21 -10.12
CA VAL A 50 2.96 -9.78 -8.78
C VAL A 50 2.89 -8.69 -7.72
N THR A 51 1.95 -8.85 -6.78
CA THR A 51 1.78 -7.96 -5.65
C THR A 51 1.79 -8.74 -4.33
N VAL A 52 2.66 -8.34 -3.41
CA VAL A 52 2.60 -8.75 -1.99
C VAL A 52 1.53 -7.94 -1.30
N VAL A 53 0.58 -8.61 -0.66
CA VAL A 53 -0.47 -7.97 0.12
C VAL A 53 -0.23 -8.28 1.60
N LEU A 54 -0.12 -7.24 2.41
CA LEU A 54 0.00 -7.33 3.86
C LEU A 54 -1.15 -6.61 4.55
N VAL A 55 -1.66 -7.22 5.61
CA VAL A 55 -2.68 -6.60 6.46
C VAL A 55 -2.01 -6.02 7.70
N ALA A 56 -2.22 -4.74 7.94
CA ALA A 56 -1.74 -4.06 9.13
C ALA A 56 -2.87 -3.85 10.14
N GLN A 57 -2.51 -3.94 11.42
CA GLN A 57 -3.37 -3.51 12.51
C GLN A 57 -3.24 -2.00 12.72
N THR A 58 -4.27 -1.38 13.25
CA THR A 58 -4.23 0.05 13.61
C THR A 58 -3.05 0.35 14.53
N GLY A 59 -2.24 1.34 14.16
CA GLY A 59 -1.05 1.76 14.90
C GLY A 59 0.21 0.93 14.67
N ALA A 60 0.15 -0.13 13.84
CA ALA A 60 1.29 -0.95 13.46
C ALA A 60 1.61 -0.88 11.95
N ASP A 61 0.95 0.01 11.24
CA ASP A 61 1.00 0.13 9.78
C ASP A 61 2.39 0.53 9.25
N LEU A 62 3.12 1.43 9.93
CA LEU A 62 4.47 1.81 9.53
C LEU A 62 5.47 0.63 9.68
N ALA A 63 5.40 -0.12 10.78
CA ALA A 63 6.22 -1.30 10.97
C ALA A 63 5.89 -2.38 9.91
N ARG A 64 4.60 -2.57 9.63
CA ARG A 64 4.14 -3.52 8.61
C ARG A 64 4.55 -3.10 7.19
N LEU A 65 4.62 -1.79 6.91
CA LEU A 65 5.17 -1.26 5.66
C LEU A 65 6.65 -1.65 5.50
N ALA A 66 7.46 -1.47 6.56
CA ALA A 66 8.87 -1.84 6.53
C ALA A 66 9.07 -3.35 6.27
N GLU A 67 8.26 -4.20 6.92
CA GLU A 67 8.23 -5.65 6.63
C GLU A 67 7.86 -5.91 5.17
N GLY A 68 6.85 -5.22 4.66
CA GLY A 68 6.38 -5.35 3.27
C GLY A 68 7.44 -5.02 2.24
N ILE A 69 8.26 -4.00 2.49
CA ILE A 69 9.39 -3.65 1.62
C ILE A 69 10.41 -4.81 1.57
N ALA A 70 10.74 -5.39 2.72
CA ALA A 70 11.65 -6.53 2.78
C ALA A 70 11.06 -7.78 2.10
N GLN A 71 9.77 -8.08 2.33
CA GLN A 71 9.08 -9.21 1.71
C GLN A 71 8.99 -9.07 0.18
N ARG A 72 8.70 -7.86 -0.30
CA ARG A 72 8.68 -7.52 -1.72
C ARG A 72 10.03 -7.82 -2.39
N ALA A 73 11.13 -7.36 -1.78
CA ALA A 73 12.46 -7.60 -2.29
C ALA A 73 12.81 -9.10 -2.29
N TRP A 74 12.47 -9.81 -1.21
CA TRP A 74 12.70 -11.24 -1.08
C TRP A 74 11.92 -12.05 -2.11
N LEU A 75 10.64 -11.74 -2.32
CA LEU A 75 9.81 -12.44 -3.31
C LEU A 75 10.29 -12.17 -4.73
N GLY A 76 10.71 -10.93 -5.03
CA GLY A 76 11.24 -10.57 -6.34
C GLY A 76 12.39 -11.45 -6.79
N LEU A 77 13.29 -11.80 -5.89
CA LEU A 77 14.41 -12.70 -6.16
C LEU A 77 13.96 -14.16 -6.44
N ARG A 78 12.75 -14.52 -6.07
CA ARG A 78 12.21 -15.89 -6.19
C ARG A 78 11.15 -16.06 -7.27
N LEU A 79 10.71 -14.97 -7.88
CA LEU A 79 9.72 -15.04 -8.97
C LEU A 79 10.15 -15.96 -10.12
N PRO A 80 11.43 -15.97 -10.56
CA PRO A 80 11.87 -16.90 -11.59
C PRO A 80 11.66 -18.37 -11.20
N ASP A 81 11.96 -18.73 -9.94
CA ASP A 81 11.76 -20.08 -9.44
C ASP A 81 10.27 -20.44 -9.39
N TRP A 82 9.42 -19.51 -8.93
CA TRP A 82 7.98 -19.70 -8.91
C TRP A 82 7.42 -19.90 -10.32
N ASN A 83 7.90 -19.13 -11.29
CA ASN A 83 7.45 -19.25 -12.67
C ASN A 83 7.88 -20.59 -13.31
N GLN A 84 9.04 -21.14 -12.89
CA GLN A 84 9.47 -22.49 -13.31
C GLN A 84 8.60 -23.58 -12.67
N LEU A 85 8.27 -23.46 -11.39
CA LEU A 85 7.45 -24.44 -10.67
C LEU A 85 5.98 -24.40 -11.07
N ALA A 86 5.47 -23.24 -11.43
CA ALA A 86 4.08 -23.01 -11.78
C ALA A 86 3.94 -22.13 -13.05
N PRO A 87 4.39 -22.63 -14.23
CA PRO A 87 4.42 -21.82 -15.46
C PRO A 87 3.04 -21.38 -15.94
N HIS A 88 1.98 -22.08 -15.52
CA HIS A 88 0.60 -21.69 -15.80
C HIS A 88 0.17 -20.37 -15.13
N LEU A 89 0.91 -19.91 -14.12
CA LEU A 89 0.65 -18.61 -13.49
C LEU A 89 1.11 -17.44 -14.37
N ALA A 90 1.97 -17.67 -15.35
CA ALA A 90 2.45 -16.67 -16.31
C ALA A 90 2.91 -15.36 -15.61
N LEU A 91 3.79 -15.48 -14.60
CA LEU A 91 4.24 -14.34 -13.82
C LEU A 91 5.20 -13.45 -14.61
N ALA A 92 4.96 -12.15 -14.60
CA ALA A 92 5.79 -11.13 -15.24
C ALA A 92 7.01 -10.80 -14.36
N THR A 93 8.05 -11.60 -14.42
CA THR A 93 9.24 -11.51 -13.55
C THR A 93 10.03 -10.21 -13.71
N GLU A 94 9.99 -9.61 -14.92
CA GLU A 94 10.69 -8.36 -15.21
C GLU A 94 10.02 -7.11 -14.59
N GLN A 95 8.75 -7.16 -14.28
CA GLN A 95 8.03 -5.99 -13.73
C GLN A 95 8.34 -5.75 -12.26
N GLY A 96 9.06 -6.69 -11.63
CA GLY A 96 9.29 -6.66 -10.20
C GLY A 96 8.02 -6.97 -9.39
N VAL A 97 8.13 -6.88 -8.07
CA VAL A 97 7.03 -7.13 -7.15
C VAL A 97 6.53 -5.81 -6.59
N ARG A 98 5.22 -5.61 -6.56
CA ARG A 98 4.56 -4.45 -5.92
C ARG A 98 4.18 -4.81 -4.50
N LEU A 99 3.94 -3.78 -3.66
CA LEU A 99 3.42 -3.93 -2.31
C LEU A 99 2.05 -3.26 -2.21
N LEU A 100 1.08 -3.97 -1.65
CA LEU A 100 -0.20 -3.43 -1.24
C LEU A 100 -0.34 -3.60 0.27
N LEU A 101 -0.39 -2.50 1.00
CA LEU A 101 -0.63 -2.52 2.43
C LEU A 101 -2.10 -2.21 2.69
N ALA A 102 -2.79 -3.12 3.37
CA ALA A 102 -4.20 -3.01 3.71
C ALA A 102 -4.37 -2.79 5.22
N ALA A 103 -5.15 -1.78 5.61
CA ALA A 103 -5.46 -1.50 7.01
C ALA A 103 -6.81 -0.80 7.15
N PRO A 104 -7.48 -0.87 8.31
CA PRO A 104 -8.68 -0.09 8.55
C PRO A 104 -8.44 1.42 8.50
N ARG A 105 -7.24 1.86 8.84
CA ARG A 105 -6.79 3.25 8.86
C ARG A 105 -5.27 3.30 8.80
N PHE A 106 -4.73 4.36 8.22
CA PHE A 106 -3.29 4.63 8.17
C PHE A 106 -2.94 5.91 8.91
N ASP A 107 -1.76 5.90 9.54
CA ASP A 107 -1.21 7.12 10.08
C ASP A 107 -0.52 7.97 9.00
N ASP A 108 -0.33 9.26 9.29
CA ASP A 108 0.22 10.21 8.32
C ASP A 108 1.68 9.88 7.93
N ARG A 109 2.44 9.24 8.82
CA ARG A 109 3.82 8.83 8.55
C ARG A 109 3.87 7.71 7.52
N THR A 110 2.97 6.74 7.65
CA THR A 110 2.84 5.65 6.67
C THR A 110 2.40 6.17 5.31
N ARG A 111 1.45 7.11 5.29
CA ARG A 111 1.01 7.77 4.04
C ARG A 111 2.17 8.50 3.37
N ALA A 112 2.90 9.33 4.09
CA ALA A 112 4.06 10.06 3.58
C ALA A 112 5.18 9.11 3.09
N ALA A 113 5.42 8.01 3.80
CA ALA A 113 6.42 7.02 3.39
C ALA A 113 6.05 6.32 2.08
N VAL A 114 4.77 5.95 1.90
CA VAL A 114 4.30 5.31 0.66
C VAL A 114 4.27 6.30 -0.50
N GLU A 115 3.90 7.55 -0.26
CA GLU A 115 4.00 8.62 -1.26
C GLU A 115 5.43 8.79 -1.76
N ALA A 116 6.41 8.79 -0.86
CA ALA A 116 7.83 8.88 -1.20
C ALA A 116 8.36 7.67 -1.98
N LEU A 117 7.80 6.47 -1.75
CA LEU A 117 8.13 5.26 -2.51
C LEU A 117 7.56 5.28 -3.94
N GLY A 118 6.43 5.92 -4.12
CA GLY A 118 5.69 5.97 -5.36
C GLY A 118 4.76 4.77 -5.61
N PRO A 119 3.72 4.96 -6.45
CA PRO A 119 2.62 4.00 -6.64
C PRO A 119 3.05 2.70 -7.33
N ASP A 120 4.16 2.71 -8.06
CA ASP A 120 4.72 1.50 -8.71
C ASP A 120 5.40 0.58 -7.70
N HIS A 121 5.72 1.08 -6.52
CA HIS A 121 6.41 0.33 -5.49
C HIS A 121 5.50 -0.10 -4.35
N ALA A 122 4.68 0.81 -3.86
CA ALA A 122 3.77 0.55 -2.76
C ALA A 122 2.47 1.36 -2.90
N ARG A 123 1.35 0.76 -2.51
CA ARG A 123 0.04 1.40 -2.43
C ARG A 123 -0.62 1.10 -1.10
N LEU A 124 -1.49 1.99 -0.66
CA LEU A 124 -2.30 1.84 0.53
C LEU A 124 -3.76 1.57 0.14
N VAL A 125 -4.38 0.67 0.88
CA VAL A 125 -5.78 0.33 0.73
C VAL A 125 -6.47 0.35 2.09
N GLU A 126 -7.49 1.15 2.26
CA GLU A 126 -8.33 1.11 3.45
C GLU A 126 -9.36 -0.01 3.36
N LEU A 127 -9.47 -0.76 4.46
CA LEU A 127 -10.45 -1.83 4.63
C LEU A 127 -11.71 -1.24 5.26
N LEU A 128 -12.78 -1.15 4.48
CA LEU A 128 -14.07 -0.65 4.94
C LEU A 128 -15.01 -1.84 5.16
N PRO A 129 -15.36 -2.20 6.40
CA PRO A 129 -16.28 -3.29 6.67
C PRO A 129 -17.65 -3.01 6.04
N ARG A 130 -18.18 -3.99 5.29
CA ARG A 130 -19.56 -4.00 4.78
C ARG A 130 -20.29 -5.21 5.32
N GLY A 131 -20.78 -5.13 6.56
CA GLY A 131 -21.41 -6.26 7.25
C GLY A 131 -20.38 -7.27 7.78
N ASP A 132 -20.87 -8.50 8.07
CA ASP A 132 -20.06 -9.49 8.81
C ASP A 132 -19.03 -10.25 7.96
N LEU A 133 -19.19 -10.26 6.64
CA LEU A 133 -18.40 -11.11 5.73
C LEU A 133 -17.93 -10.39 4.46
N ASP A 134 -18.18 -9.11 4.31
CA ASP A 134 -17.75 -8.33 3.14
C ASP A 134 -16.90 -7.13 3.55
N VAL A 135 -15.92 -6.84 2.71
CA VAL A 135 -15.00 -5.72 2.87
C VAL A 135 -14.94 -4.97 1.55
N GLU A 136 -15.11 -3.67 1.61
CA GLU A 136 -14.79 -2.78 0.51
C GLU A 136 -13.36 -2.28 0.64
N LEU A 137 -12.64 -2.23 -0.48
CA LEU A 137 -11.30 -1.68 -0.56
C LEU A 137 -11.35 -0.28 -1.15
N ARG A 138 -10.80 0.68 -0.43
CA ARG A 138 -10.60 2.04 -0.93
C ARG A 138 -9.11 2.28 -1.14
N LEU A 139 -8.68 2.33 -2.40
CA LEU A 139 -7.33 2.76 -2.74
C LEU A 139 -7.12 4.19 -2.27
N LEU A 140 -6.04 4.40 -1.55
CA LEU A 140 -5.56 5.73 -1.22
C LEU A 140 -4.50 6.09 -2.27
N ASP A 141 -4.97 6.57 -3.42
CA ASP A 141 -4.06 7.13 -4.38
C ASP A 141 -3.38 8.35 -3.76
N ALA A 142 -2.08 8.51 -3.98
CA ALA A 142 -1.41 9.77 -3.67
C ALA A 142 -2.24 10.89 -4.29
N PRO A 143 -2.52 11.97 -3.56
CA PRO A 143 -3.37 13.03 -4.06
C PRO A 143 -2.77 13.55 -5.37
N ASN A 144 -3.44 13.23 -6.47
CA ASN A 144 -3.19 13.85 -7.77
C ASN A 144 -3.81 15.25 -7.78
N GLU A 145 -3.73 15.91 -6.63
CA GLU A 145 -4.09 17.30 -6.49
C GLU A 145 -2.86 18.08 -6.92
N PRO A 146 -2.93 18.82 -8.04
CA PRO A 146 -1.82 19.69 -8.43
C PRO A 146 -1.50 20.57 -7.23
N ALA A 147 -0.23 20.57 -6.81
CA ALA A 147 0.20 21.40 -5.69
C ALA A 147 -0.40 22.80 -5.84
N PRO A 148 -1.05 23.35 -4.80
CA PRO A 148 -1.62 24.67 -4.90
C PRO A 148 -0.53 25.62 -5.39
N PRO A 149 -0.81 26.52 -6.35
CA PRO A 149 0.19 27.42 -6.88
C PRO A 149 0.86 28.13 -5.71
N PRO A 150 2.19 28.31 -5.75
CA PRO A 150 2.91 28.95 -4.67
C PRO A 150 2.25 30.27 -4.36
N LEU A 151 1.87 30.46 -3.08
CA LEU A 151 1.25 31.70 -2.63
C LEU A 151 2.09 32.85 -3.13
N ALA A 152 1.47 33.72 -3.94
CA ALA A 152 2.11 34.93 -4.43
C ALA A 152 2.68 35.67 -3.20
N PRO A 153 3.94 36.12 -3.24
CA PRO A 153 4.51 36.82 -2.10
C PRO A 153 3.60 37.99 -1.76
N SER A 154 3.08 37.98 -0.53
CA SER A 154 2.28 39.07 -0.03
C SER A 154 3.02 40.38 -0.25
N PRO A 155 2.37 41.42 -0.82
CA PRO A 155 3.03 42.69 -1.01
C PRO A 155 3.54 43.17 0.38
N ARG A 156 4.86 43.33 0.46
CA ARG A 156 5.48 43.91 1.66
C ARG A 156 4.78 45.24 1.91
N ARG A 157 4.04 45.33 2.98
CA ARG A 157 3.62 46.60 3.52
C ARG A 157 4.91 47.28 4.00
N ASP A 158 5.38 48.24 3.22
CA ASP A 158 6.38 49.17 3.68
C ASP A 158 5.79 49.93 4.89
N SER A 159 6.04 49.38 6.05
CA SER A 159 5.88 50.13 7.29
C SER A 159 7.04 51.13 7.34
N GLY A 160 6.83 52.29 6.74
CA GLY A 160 7.71 53.44 6.86
C GLY A 160 7.80 53.83 8.33
N PHE A 161 8.83 53.29 8.98
CA PHE A 161 9.28 53.83 10.26
C PHE A 161 9.90 55.21 10.00
N ARG A 162 9.09 56.26 10.18
CA ARG A 162 9.58 57.64 10.32
C ARG A 162 10.16 57.76 11.70
N THR A 163 11.48 57.66 11.84
CA THR A 163 12.20 58.16 13.00
C THR A 163 12.22 59.67 12.94
N GLY A 164 11.28 60.29 13.61
CA GLY A 164 11.34 61.76 13.85
C GLY A 164 12.30 62.06 14.99
N LEU A 165 13.57 62.28 14.66
CA LEU A 165 14.46 63.08 15.54
C LEU A 165 14.17 64.53 15.22
N ARG A 166 13.66 65.25 16.19
CA ARG A 166 13.67 66.72 16.25
C ARG A 166 14.83 67.12 17.15
N ASP A 167 15.66 67.98 16.61
CA ASP A 167 16.58 68.81 17.34
C ASP A 167 15.84 69.79 18.29
#